data_b25e03e92e8a3f64a19d6004f2ded98b
#
_entry.id   b25e03e92e8a3f64a19d6004f2ded98b
#
_cell.length_a   1.000
_cell.length_b   1.000
_cell.length_c   1.000
_cell.angle_alpha   90.00
_cell.angle_beta   90.00
_cell.angle_gamma   90.00
#
_symmetry.space_group_name_H-M   'P 1'
#
loop_
_entity.id
_entity.type
_entity.pdbx_description
1 polymer ?
#
loop_
_entity_poly.entity_id
_entity_poly.type
_entity_poly.pdbx_seq_one_letter_code
_entity_poly.pdbx_strand_id
1 'polypeptide(L)'
;KVTVISPTLHEVLRKLAASAKIIHRGRHFRANDLEAVILVLNTIRDDRELSHSLMRLAREQKFLIWSVDQPDVSNVVMPAVVSSGHVRVAISSSGQAPALSGFMKEDLERILDNEFVAFVDWLGQLREQAKANEPDAEKRRALLREALDGFRLLGKVQYPKVWLDQRAAVGAGEKRGS
;
A
#
# COMPACT_ATOMS: atom_id res chain seq x y z
N LYS A 1 17.38 7.12 2.51
CA LYS A 1 18.24 6.20 1.78
C LYS A 1 17.96 4.77 2.22
N VAL A 2 17.87 3.80 1.29
CA VAL A 2 17.57 2.38 1.60
C VAL A 2 18.89 1.62 1.70
N THR A 3 19.06 0.85 2.77
CA THR A 3 20.18 -0.08 2.94
C THR A 3 19.62 -1.52 2.95
N VAL A 4 20.17 -2.38 2.13
CA VAL A 4 19.83 -3.80 2.08
C VAL A 4 20.98 -4.58 2.74
N ILE A 5 20.64 -5.39 3.74
CA ILE A 5 21.58 -6.25 4.47
C ILE A 5 21.25 -7.70 4.14
N SER A 6 22.11 -8.33 3.39
CA SER A 6 21.94 -9.72 2.95
C SER A 6 23.29 -10.26 2.44
N PRO A 7 23.66 -11.51 2.69
CA PRO A 7 24.85 -12.11 2.10
C PRO A 7 24.85 -12.06 0.57
N THR A 8 23.66 -12.21 -0.04
CA THR A 8 23.49 -12.18 -1.50
C THR A 8 22.36 -11.26 -1.90
N LEU A 9 22.38 -10.76 -3.13
CA LEU A 9 21.31 -9.97 -3.71
C LEU A 9 20.68 -10.67 -4.92
N HIS A 10 19.35 -10.61 -4.99
CA HIS A 10 18.63 -10.89 -6.22
C HIS A 10 19.04 -9.89 -7.33
N GLU A 11 18.98 -10.31 -8.60
CA GLU A 11 19.48 -9.54 -9.74
C GLU A 11 18.93 -8.10 -9.80
N VAL A 12 17.64 -7.92 -9.54
CA VAL A 12 16.99 -6.59 -9.53
C VAL A 12 17.64 -5.67 -8.50
N LEU A 13 17.84 -6.14 -7.27
CA LEU A 13 18.48 -5.37 -6.20
C LEU A 13 19.96 -5.11 -6.49
N ARG A 14 20.63 -6.04 -7.17
CA ARG A 14 22.02 -5.86 -7.61
C ARG A 14 22.15 -4.70 -8.61
N LYS A 15 21.22 -4.61 -9.58
CA LYS A 15 21.16 -3.47 -10.53
C LYS A 15 20.91 -2.14 -9.79
N LEU A 16 20.04 -2.13 -8.79
CA LEU A 16 19.80 -0.93 -7.96
C LEU A 16 21.01 -0.54 -7.14
N ALA A 17 21.76 -1.51 -6.59
CA ALA A 17 22.97 -1.24 -5.85
C ALA A 17 24.08 -0.70 -6.77
N ALA A 18 24.25 -1.29 -7.97
CA ALA A 18 25.22 -0.83 -8.96
C ALA A 18 24.95 0.61 -9.44
N SER A 19 23.68 1.02 -9.51
CA SER A 19 23.26 2.41 -9.83
C SER A 19 23.19 3.34 -8.61
N ALA A 20 23.73 2.94 -7.46
CA ALA A 20 23.74 3.68 -6.19
C ALA A 20 22.34 4.11 -5.65
N LYS A 21 21.27 3.49 -6.15
CA LYS A 21 19.89 3.73 -5.66
C LYS A 21 19.66 3.13 -4.27
N ILE A 22 20.38 2.06 -3.94
CA ILE A 22 20.39 1.43 -2.62
C ILE A 22 21.83 1.20 -2.18
N ILE A 23 22.04 1.04 -0.86
CA ILE A 23 23.32 0.57 -0.29
C ILE A 23 23.16 -0.93 -0.03
N HIS A 24 24.12 -1.74 -0.47
CA HIS A 24 24.20 -3.15 -0.10
C HIS A 24 25.31 -3.39 0.91
N ARG A 25 24.98 -4.12 1.99
CA ARG A 25 25.94 -4.68 2.94
C ARG A 25 25.92 -6.19 2.79
N GLY A 26 26.93 -6.76 2.09
CA GLY A 26 27.04 -8.18 1.74
C GLY A 26 27.38 -9.07 2.93
N ARG A 27 26.53 -9.11 3.96
CA ARG A 27 26.70 -9.87 5.19
C ARG A 27 25.38 -10.08 5.91
N HIS A 28 25.37 -10.88 6.96
CA HIS A 28 24.23 -11.00 7.87
C HIS A 28 24.02 -9.71 8.68
N PHE A 29 22.78 -9.53 9.15
CA PHE A 29 22.36 -8.45 10.03
C PHE A 29 23.16 -8.41 11.34
N ARG A 30 23.38 -7.19 11.86
CA ARG A 30 23.99 -6.92 13.17
C ARG A 30 23.20 -5.80 13.86
N ALA A 31 23.14 -5.81 15.19
CA ALA A 31 22.38 -4.81 15.95
C ALA A 31 22.76 -3.35 15.63
N ASN A 32 24.04 -3.09 15.34
CA ASN A 32 24.52 -1.75 14.96
C ASN A 32 24.00 -1.28 13.59
N ASP A 33 23.34 -2.16 12.82
CA ASP A 33 22.69 -1.75 11.56
C ASP A 33 21.40 -0.94 11.79
N LEU A 34 20.89 -0.92 13.00
CA LEU A 34 19.68 -0.19 13.40
C LEU A 34 19.96 1.27 13.79
N GLU A 35 21.21 1.69 13.81
CA GLU A 35 21.55 3.07 14.15
C GLU A 35 20.92 4.06 13.15
N ALA A 36 20.17 5.03 13.68
CA ALA A 36 19.42 6.05 12.92
C ALA A 36 18.41 5.48 11.90
N VAL A 37 17.90 4.26 12.12
CA VAL A 37 16.86 3.65 11.26
C VAL A 37 15.47 4.11 11.69
N ILE A 38 14.65 4.49 10.72
CA ILE A 38 13.23 4.86 10.92
C ILE A 38 12.31 3.64 10.68
N LEU A 39 12.64 2.84 9.66
CA LEU A 39 11.81 1.70 9.23
C LEU A 39 12.68 0.51 8.87
N VAL A 40 12.33 -0.64 9.41
CA VAL A 40 12.91 -1.95 9.06
C VAL A 40 11.88 -2.77 8.29
N LEU A 41 12.27 -3.31 7.15
CA LEU A 41 11.53 -4.31 6.39
C LEU A 41 12.23 -5.66 6.57
N ASN A 42 11.70 -6.52 7.44
CA ASN A 42 12.22 -7.86 7.63
C ASN A 42 11.55 -8.82 6.64
N THR A 43 12.31 -9.32 5.68
CA THR A 43 11.84 -10.26 4.67
C THR A 43 12.25 -11.71 4.94
N ILE A 44 12.91 -11.96 6.07
CA ILE A 44 13.34 -13.30 6.50
C ILE A 44 12.14 -13.97 7.19
N ARG A 45 11.60 -15.03 6.60
CA ARG A 45 10.42 -15.72 7.11
C ARG A 45 10.75 -16.84 8.09
N ASP A 46 11.88 -17.51 7.88
CA ASP A 46 12.24 -18.75 8.55
C ASP A 46 13.05 -18.55 9.85
N ASP A 47 13.42 -17.32 10.16
CA ASP A 47 14.13 -16.96 11.40
C ASP A 47 13.22 -16.16 12.33
N ARG A 48 12.43 -16.88 13.11
CA ARG A 48 11.52 -16.28 14.09
C ARG A 48 12.24 -15.63 15.26
N GLU A 49 13.40 -16.16 15.63
CA GLU A 49 14.21 -15.59 16.72
C GLU A 49 14.72 -14.19 16.33
N LEU A 50 15.21 -14.02 15.11
CA LEU A 50 15.58 -12.72 14.56
C LEU A 50 14.37 -11.79 14.53
N SER A 51 13.21 -12.27 14.07
CA SER A 51 11.98 -11.46 13.98
C SER A 51 11.53 -10.93 15.34
N HIS A 52 11.52 -11.78 16.37
CA HIS A 52 11.22 -11.38 17.75
C HIS A 52 12.26 -10.41 18.32
N SER A 53 13.55 -10.66 18.05
CA SER A 53 14.63 -9.77 18.47
C SER A 53 14.50 -8.38 17.85
N LEU A 54 14.22 -8.31 16.54
CA LEU A 54 13.97 -7.04 15.83
C LEU A 54 12.76 -6.29 16.40
N MET A 55 11.65 -6.99 16.71
CA MET A 55 10.48 -6.37 17.31
C MET A 55 10.75 -5.82 18.71
N ARG A 56 11.54 -6.52 19.52
CA ARG A 56 11.98 -6.01 20.82
C ARG A 56 12.81 -4.74 20.66
N LEU A 57 13.82 -4.77 19.78
CA LEU A 57 14.65 -3.59 19.48
C LEU A 57 13.84 -2.42 18.92
N ALA A 58 12.81 -2.70 18.10
CA ALA A 58 11.91 -1.67 17.59
C ALA A 58 11.14 -0.95 18.71
N ARG A 59 10.72 -1.66 19.75
CA ARG A 59 10.10 -1.06 20.94
C ARG A 59 11.06 -0.22 21.77
N GLU A 60 12.28 -0.70 21.95
CA GLU A 60 13.33 -0.03 22.73
C GLU A 60 13.84 1.24 22.02
N GLN A 61 14.12 1.14 20.72
CA GLN A 61 14.76 2.22 19.93
C GLN A 61 13.74 3.09 19.17
N LYS A 62 12.43 2.76 19.24
CA LYS A 62 11.32 3.54 18.65
C LYS A 62 11.36 3.66 17.13
N PHE A 63 11.75 2.60 16.41
CA PHE A 63 11.61 2.52 14.97
C PHE A 63 10.40 1.68 14.54
N LEU A 64 9.98 1.85 13.28
CA LEU A 64 8.92 1.05 12.67
C LEU A 64 9.48 -0.27 12.14
N ILE A 65 8.74 -1.36 12.31
CA ILE A 65 9.08 -2.67 11.74
C ILE A 65 7.88 -3.32 11.08
N TRP A 66 8.10 -3.79 9.86
CA TRP A 66 7.22 -4.71 9.16
C TRP A 66 7.98 -6.00 8.85
N SER A 67 7.51 -7.11 9.38
CA SER A 67 8.01 -8.45 9.08
C SER A 67 7.01 -9.14 8.14
N VAL A 68 7.48 -9.58 6.98
CA VAL A 68 6.65 -10.19 5.93
C VAL A 68 5.98 -11.44 6.47
N ASP A 69 4.64 -11.50 6.32
CA ASP A 69 3.78 -12.61 6.77
C ASP A 69 3.86 -12.91 8.29
N GLN A 70 4.33 -11.96 9.10
CA GLN A 70 4.49 -12.09 10.54
C GLN A 70 3.89 -10.87 11.27
N PRO A 71 2.55 -10.75 11.36
CA PRO A 71 1.90 -9.58 11.96
C PRO A 71 2.16 -9.44 13.47
N ASP A 72 2.41 -10.55 14.18
CA ASP A 72 2.72 -10.60 15.61
C ASP A 72 4.06 -9.94 15.97
N VAL A 73 4.98 -9.86 15.02
CA VAL A 73 6.29 -9.21 15.17
C VAL A 73 6.45 -8.00 14.22
N SER A 74 5.34 -7.30 14.00
CA SER A 74 5.26 -6.05 13.24
C SER A 74 4.55 -4.99 14.07
N ASN A 75 4.98 -3.73 14.01
CA ASN A 75 4.27 -2.58 14.58
C ASN A 75 3.72 -1.63 13.52
N VAL A 76 3.91 -1.97 12.26
CA VAL A 76 3.31 -1.31 11.09
C VAL A 76 2.83 -2.37 10.11
N VAL A 77 1.76 -2.07 9.38
CA VAL A 77 1.18 -2.94 8.35
C VAL A 77 1.30 -2.25 7.00
N MET A 78 1.75 -2.99 6.00
CA MET A 78 1.82 -2.51 4.62
C MET A 78 0.48 -2.81 3.93
N PRO A 79 -0.23 -1.79 3.42
CA PRO A 79 -1.46 -2.00 2.67
C PRO A 79 -1.18 -2.59 1.29
N ALA A 80 -2.20 -3.18 0.67
CA ALA A 80 -2.18 -3.39 -0.77
C ALA A 80 -2.28 -2.02 -1.47
N VAL A 81 -1.39 -1.77 -2.44
CA VAL A 81 -1.33 -0.47 -3.12
C VAL A 81 -1.65 -0.66 -4.59
N VAL A 82 -2.68 0.06 -5.06
CA VAL A 82 -2.95 0.30 -6.47
C VAL A 82 -2.13 1.49 -6.94
N SER A 83 -1.53 1.38 -8.10
CA SER A 83 -0.71 2.43 -8.71
C SER A 83 -1.18 2.66 -10.13
N SER A 84 -1.86 3.79 -10.39
CA SER A 84 -2.35 4.16 -11.71
C SER A 84 -1.88 5.59 -12.04
N GLY A 85 -0.88 5.72 -12.89
CA GLY A 85 -0.22 6.99 -13.17
C GLY A 85 0.28 7.66 -11.87
N HIS A 86 -0.19 8.85 -11.61
CA HIS A 86 0.12 9.64 -10.40
C HIS A 86 -0.78 9.30 -9.19
N VAL A 87 -1.82 8.48 -9.38
CA VAL A 87 -2.76 8.12 -8.29
C VAL A 87 -2.27 6.87 -7.57
N ARG A 88 -2.41 6.90 -6.24
CA ARG A 88 -2.13 5.76 -5.34
C ARG A 88 -3.34 5.52 -4.47
N VAL A 89 -3.82 4.28 -4.43
CA VAL A 89 -4.89 3.86 -3.52
C VAL A 89 -4.34 2.79 -2.60
N ALA A 90 -4.37 3.05 -1.30
CA ALA A 90 -3.95 2.09 -0.27
C ALA A 90 -5.18 1.38 0.31
N ILE A 91 -5.16 0.05 0.34
CA ILE A 91 -6.28 -0.79 0.80
C ILE A 91 -5.78 -1.60 1.98
N SER A 92 -6.42 -1.42 3.14
CA SER A 92 -6.11 -2.20 4.34
C SER A 92 -7.39 -2.79 4.91
N SER A 93 -7.34 -4.07 5.28
CA SER A 93 -8.38 -4.75 6.04
C SER A 93 -8.03 -4.87 7.53
N SER A 94 -7.03 -4.12 8.01
CA SER A 94 -6.51 -4.17 9.38
C SER A 94 -6.12 -5.60 9.83
N GLY A 95 -5.65 -6.42 8.89
CA GLY A 95 -5.27 -7.81 9.14
C GLY A 95 -6.43 -8.81 9.15
N GLN A 96 -7.70 -8.36 9.08
CA GLN A 96 -8.87 -9.25 9.14
C GLN A 96 -9.04 -10.11 7.87
N ALA A 97 -8.76 -9.52 6.71
CA ALA A 97 -8.95 -10.21 5.43
C ALA A 97 -7.88 -9.79 4.40
N PRO A 98 -6.62 -10.22 4.55
CA PRO A 98 -5.54 -9.81 3.63
C PRO A 98 -5.83 -10.17 2.17
N ALA A 99 -6.43 -11.35 1.92
CA ALA A 99 -6.82 -11.78 0.57
C ALA A 99 -7.83 -10.82 -0.07
N LEU A 100 -8.80 -10.29 0.70
CA LEU A 100 -9.77 -9.31 0.20
C LEU A 100 -9.07 -8.05 -0.33
N SER A 101 -8.06 -7.57 0.39
CA SER A 101 -7.28 -6.40 -0.06
C SER A 101 -6.58 -6.65 -1.40
N GLY A 102 -6.14 -7.89 -1.65
CA GLY A 102 -5.58 -8.32 -2.93
C GLY A 102 -6.62 -8.29 -4.07
N PHE A 103 -7.79 -8.90 -3.87
CA PHE A 103 -8.88 -8.86 -4.85
C PHE A 103 -9.35 -7.43 -5.16
N MET A 104 -9.54 -6.60 -4.12
CA MET A 104 -9.91 -5.20 -4.31
C MET A 104 -8.84 -4.42 -5.09
N LYS A 105 -7.57 -4.73 -4.87
CA LYS A 105 -6.47 -4.13 -5.64
C LYS A 105 -6.61 -4.48 -7.12
N GLU A 106 -6.79 -5.77 -7.46
CA GLU A 106 -6.94 -6.23 -8.85
C GLU A 106 -8.14 -5.58 -9.54
N ASP A 107 -9.29 -5.47 -8.86
CA ASP A 107 -10.47 -4.84 -9.41
C ASP A 107 -10.26 -3.34 -9.65
N LEU A 108 -9.63 -2.63 -8.70
CA LEU A 108 -9.32 -1.22 -8.87
C LEU A 108 -8.27 -0.97 -9.96
N GLU A 109 -7.29 -1.85 -10.16
CA GLU A 109 -6.33 -1.77 -11.27
C GLU A 109 -7.01 -1.90 -12.63
N ARG A 110 -8.12 -2.66 -12.74
CA ARG A 110 -8.92 -2.77 -13.98
C ARG A 110 -9.77 -1.51 -14.23
N ILE A 111 -10.29 -0.89 -13.16
CA ILE A 111 -11.13 0.32 -13.27
C ILE A 111 -10.27 1.57 -13.54
N LEU A 112 -9.11 1.66 -12.89
CA LEU A 112 -8.17 2.78 -13.03
C LEU A 112 -7.19 2.49 -14.17
N ASP A 113 -7.70 2.39 -15.37
CA ASP A 113 -7.03 2.01 -16.60
C ASP A 113 -6.19 3.13 -17.22
N ASN A 114 -5.75 2.94 -18.46
CA ASN A 114 -4.95 3.93 -19.18
C ASN A 114 -5.72 5.22 -19.51
N GLU A 115 -7.04 5.15 -19.70
CA GLU A 115 -7.88 6.33 -19.93
C GLU A 115 -7.95 7.18 -18.64
N PHE A 116 -8.10 6.53 -17.49
CA PHE A 116 -8.00 7.21 -16.21
C PHE A 116 -6.63 7.88 -16.01
N VAL A 117 -5.54 7.24 -16.38
CA VAL A 117 -4.19 7.84 -16.32
C VAL A 117 -4.12 9.09 -17.18
N ALA A 118 -4.60 9.02 -18.44
CA ALA A 118 -4.62 10.15 -19.34
C ALA A 118 -5.49 11.31 -18.82
N PHE A 119 -6.62 11.00 -18.19
CA PHE A 119 -7.47 11.99 -17.54
C PHE A 119 -6.76 12.70 -16.37
N VAL A 120 -6.06 11.96 -15.52
CA VAL A 120 -5.28 12.53 -14.40
C VAL A 120 -4.14 13.41 -14.92
N ASP A 121 -3.46 13.01 -15.98
CA ASP A 121 -2.39 13.81 -16.62
C ASP A 121 -2.95 15.11 -17.20
N TRP A 122 -4.11 15.05 -17.87
CA TRP A 122 -4.81 16.23 -18.34
C TRP A 122 -5.18 17.20 -17.21
N LEU A 123 -5.71 16.69 -16.07
CA LEU A 123 -5.98 17.51 -14.89
C LEU A 123 -4.71 18.17 -14.34
N GLY A 124 -3.58 17.45 -14.36
CA GLY A 124 -2.28 17.99 -14.00
C GLY A 124 -1.86 19.17 -14.88
N GLN A 125 -2.00 19.02 -16.20
CA GLN A 125 -1.71 20.10 -17.17
C GLN A 125 -2.63 21.30 -16.98
N LEU A 126 -3.94 21.07 -16.79
CA LEU A 126 -4.92 22.12 -16.52
C LEU A 126 -4.56 22.90 -15.25
N ARG A 127 -4.12 22.20 -14.19
CA ARG A 127 -3.67 22.85 -12.96
C ARG A 127 -2.46 23.75 -13.17
N GLU A 128 -1.47 23.32 -13.94
CA GLU A 128 -0.28 24.15 -14.23
C GLU A 128 -0.65 25.35 -15.11
N GLN A 129 -1.52 25.19 -16.10
CA GLN A 129 -2.05 26.28 -16.92
C GLN A 129 -2.83 27.30 -16.06
N ALA A 130 -3.68 26.82 -15.16
CA ALA A 130 -4.42 27.69 -14.25
C ALA A 130 -3.50 28.49 -13.32
N LYS A 131 -2.41 27.90 -12.84
CA LYS A 131 -1.41 28.59 -12.03
C LYS A 131 -0.69 29.70 -12.81
N ALA A 132 -0.42 29.48 -14.09
CA ALA A 132 0.27 30.43 -14.94
C ALA A 132 -0.61 31.62 -15.35
N ASN A 133 -1.92 31.39 -15.57
CA ASN A 133 -2.82 32.35 -16.20
C ASN A 133 -3.82 33.03 -15.28
N GLU A 134 -4.13 32.44 -14.11
CA GLU A 134 -5.11 32.96 -13.16
C GLU A 134 -4.45 33.24 -11.80
N PRO A 135 -4.27 34.49 -11.41
CA PRO A 135 -3.66 34.86 -10.15
C PRO A 135 -4.58 34.58 -8.93
N ASP A 136 -5.89 34.58 -9.13
CA ASP A 136 -6.87 34.37 -8.05
C ASP A 136 -6.97 32.89 -7.68
N ALA A 137 -6.73 32.58 -6.40
CA ALA A 137 -6.75 31.21 -5.90
C ALA A 137 -8.16 30.58 -5.92
N GLU A 138 -9.20 31.35 -5.66
CA GLU A 138 -10.60 30.85 -5.66
C GLU A 138 -11.07 30.54 -7.08
N LYS A 139 -10.72 31.36 -8.06
CA LYS A 139 -11.03 31.10 -9.47
C LYS A 139 -10.31 29.84 -9.98
N ARG A 140 -9.02 29.64 -9.59
CA ARG A 140 -8.31 28.41 -9.90
C ARG A 140 -8.99 27.16 -9.31
N ARG A 141 -9.47 27.24 -8.06
CA ARG A 141 -10.20 26.15 -7.42
C ARG A 141 -11.52 25.86 -8.12
N ALA A 142 -12.26 26.92 -8.53
CA ALA A 142 -13.52 26.78 -9.24
C ALA A 142 -13.32 26.07 -10.59
N LEU A 143 -12.34 26.49 -11.37
CA LEU A 143 -11.98 25.88 -12.66
C LEU A 143 -11.63 24.39 -12.51
N LEU A 144 -10.84 24.01 -11.51
CA LEU A 144 -10.48 22.62 -11.28
C LEU A 144 -11.67 21.78 -10.77
N ARG A 145 -12.60 22.36 -10.05
CA ARG A 145 -13.86 21.68 -9.66
C ARG A 145 -14.78 21.46 -10.85
N GLU A 146 -14.91 22.45 -11.71
CA GLU A 146 -15.69 22.34 -12.96
C GLU A 146 -15.14 21.25 -13.88
N ALA A 147 -13.80 21.15 -13.99
CA ALA A 147 -13.15 20.09 -14.75
C ALA A 147 -13.40 18.66 -14.20
N LEU A 148 -13.85 18.52 -12.96
CA LEU A 148 -14.25 17.26 -12.34
C LEU A 148 -15.76 17.02 -12.37
N ASP A 149 -16.53 17.95 -12.92
CA ASP A 149 -17.98 17.77 -12.98
C ASP A 149 -18.34 16.55 -13.84
N GLY A 150 -19.27 15.74 -13.33
CA GLY A 150 -19.64 14.47 -13.94
C GLY A 150 -18.66 13.31 -13.71
N PHE A 151 -17.45 13.54 -13.17
CA PHE A 151 -16.58 12.42 -12.83
C PHE A 151 -17.19 11.56 -11.72
N ARG A 152 -17.26 10.25 -11.94
CA ARG A 152 -17.74 9.27 -10.96
C ARG A 152 -16.95 7.98 -11.11
N LEU A 153 -16.49 7.43 -10.00
CA LEU A 153 -15.99 6.06 -9.93
C LEU A 153 -17.18 5.13 -9.67
N LEU A 154 -17.59 4.37 -10.68
CA LEU A 154 -18.74 3.47 -10.60
C LEU A 154 -18.26 2.03 -10.47
N GLY A 155 -18.84 1.29 -9.52
CA GLY A 155 -18.56 -0.12 -9.30
C GLY A 155 -19.66 -0.78 -8.48
N LYS A 156 -19.69 -2.12 -8.48
CA LYS A 156 -20.59 -2.93 -7.66
C LYS A 156 -19.80 -3.99 -6.91
N VAL A 157 -20.19 -4.25 -5.67
CA VAL A 157 -19.66 -5.38 -4.91
C VAL A 157 -20.50 -6.61 -5.21
N GLN A 158 -19.84 -7.66 -5.73
CA GLN A 158 -20.43 -8.97 -5.91
C GLN A 158 -19.98 -9.87 -4.78
N TYR A 159 -20.93 -10.43 -4.05
CA TYR A 159 -20.62 -11.31 -2.92
C TYR A 159 -20.54 -12.77 -3.36
N PRO A 160 -19.63 -13.58 -2.75
CA PRO A 160 -19.56 -15.01 -3.01
C PRO A 160 -20.86 -15.72 -2.63
N LYS A 161 -21.28 -16.71 -3.45
CA LYS A 161 -22.50 -17.47 -3.20
C LYS A 161 -22.49 -18.12 -1.82
N VAL A 162 -21.37 -18.70 -1.40
CA VAL A 162 -21.22 -19.36 -0.09
C VAL A 162 -21.59 -18.39 1.05
N TRP A 163 -21.16 -17.14 0.99
CA TRP A 163 -21.51 -16.15 2.01
C TRP A 163 -22.99 -15.77 1.98
N LEU A 164 -23.57 -15.60 0.78
CA LEU A 164 -24.99 -15.29 0.62
C LEU A 164 -25.88 -16.40 1.18
N ASP A 165 -25.53 -17.68 0.90
CA ASP A 165 -26.26 -18.85 1.38
C ASP A 165 -26.20 -18.95 2.92
N GLN A 166 -25.03 -18.73 3.52
CA GLN A 166 -24.87 -18.71 4.99
C GLN A 166 -25.68 -17.59 5.64
N ARG A 167 -25.66 -16.40 5.09
CA ARG A 167 -26.43 -15.26 5.58
C ARG A 167 -27.93 -15.52 5.53
N ALA A 168 -28.42 -16.13 4.43
CA ALA A 168 -29.82 -16.50 4.29
C ALA A 168 -30.26 -17.54 5.34
N ALA A 169 -29.39 -18.51 5.65
CA ALA A 169 -29.66 -19.52 6.67
C ALA A 169 -29.77 -18.93 8.09
N VAL A 170 -28.91 -17.98 8.44
CA VAL A 170 -28.94 -17.28 9.74
C VAL A 170 -30.22 -16.45 9.87
N GLY A 171 -30.60 -15.67 8.85
CA GLY A 171 -31.83 -14.86 8.85
C GLY A 171 -33.14 -15.69 8.88
N ALA A 172 -33.10 -16.95 8.41
CA ALA A 172 -34.23 -17.87 8.50
C ALA A 172 -34.38 -18.50 9.89
N GLY A 173 -33.27 -18.65 10.64
CA GLY A 173 -33.24 -19.15 12.02
C GLY A 173 -33.82 -18.18 13.04
N GLU A 174 -33.57 -16.89 12.89
CA GLU A 174 -34.08 -15.84 13.78
C GLU A 174 -35.58 -15.63 13.67
N LYS A 175 -36.21 -15.92 12.52
CA LYS A 175 -37.68 -15.84 12.31
C LYS A 175 -38.45 -17.03 12.85
N ARG A 176 -37.80 -18.12 13.28
CA ARG A 176 -38.45 -19.33 13.87
C ARG A 176 -38.41 -19.36 15.38
N GLY A 177 -37.76 -18.38 16.02
CA GLY A 177 -37.64 -18.30 17.49
C GLY A 177 -38.42 -17.14 18.12
N SER A 178 -39.40 -16.54 17.40
CA SER A 178 -40.29 -15.49 17.91
C SER A 178 -41.72 -16.01 18.03
#